data_bf1ead6a89e09e5fdbc5e8ff1288ebba
#
_entry.id   bf1ead6a89e09e5fdbc5e8ff1288ebba
#
_cell.length_a   1.000
_cell.length_b   1.000
_cell.length_c   1.000
_cell.angle_alpha   90.00
_cell.angle_beta   90.00
_cell.angle_gamma   90.00
#
_symmetry.space_group_name_H-M   'P 1'
#
loop_
_entity.id
_entity.type
_entity.pdbx_description
1 polymer ?
#
loop_
_entity_poly.entity_id
_entity_poly.type
_entity_poly.pdbx_seq_one_letter_code
_entity_poly.pdbx_strand_id
1 'polypeptide(L)'
;MTDTATLRDPRHWMRPGTLQLTALPPLSLYIHLPWCLKKCPYCDFNSHEWSATAAPGEAMPEARYLDALRADLEASLPLVWGRPVVSVFIGGGTPSLFSPEAIDRLLADVRARLPLEPDAEITLEANPGTFERDRFRAFREAGVTRLSVG
;
A
#
# COMPACT_ATOMS: atom_id res chain seq x y z
N MET A 1 27.17 -21.94 23.99
CA MET A 1 25.76 -22.08 23.53
C MET A 1 25.21 -20.68 23.36
N THR A 2 25.12 -20.22 22.16
CA THR A 2 24.47 -18.92 21.84
C THR A 2 22.97 -19.11 22.02
N ASP A 3 22.40 -18.37 22.94
CA ASP A 3 20.97 -18.39 23.23
C ASP A 3 20.17 -18.03 21.96
N THR A 4 19.46 -19.01 21.43
CA THR A 4 18.65 -18.89 20.21
C THR A 4 17.53 -17.85 20.36
N ALA A 5 17.15 -17.50 21.59
CA ALA A 5 16.15 -16.47 21.85
C ALA A 5 16.69 -15.06 21.56
N THR A 6 17.98 -14.82 21.80
CA THR A 6 18.63 -13.52 21.57
C THR A 6 18.73 -13.20 20.07
N LEU A 7 18.82 -14.22 19.20
CA LEU A 7 18.92 -14.06 17.75
C LEU A 7 17.57 -13.68 17.10
N ARG A 8 16.45 -13.84 17.82
CA ARG A 8 15.10 -13.53 17.34
C ARG A 8 14.60 -12.15 17.78
N ASP A 9 15.32 -11.47 18.67
CA ASP A 9 14.95 -10.12 19.09
C ASP A 9 15.35 -9.10 18.00
N PRO A 10 14.38 -8.42 17.37
CA PRO A 10 14.65 -7.43 16.32
C PRO A 10 15.61 -6.32 16.77
N ARG A 11 15.60 -5.97 18.06
CA ARG A 11 16.48 -4.95 18.65
C ARG A 11 17.95 -5.30 18.54
N HIS A 12 18.29 -6.60 18.42
CA HIS A 12 19.67 -7.02 18.17
C HIS A 12 20.20 -6.46 16.87
N TRP A 13 19.39 -6.49 15.81
CA TRP A 13 19.76 -6.03 14.48
C TRP A 13 19.72 -4.50 14.34
N MET A 14 19.06 -3.81 15.25
CA MET A 14 18.96 -2.34 15.26
C MET A 14 20.14 -1.66 15.97
N ARG A 15 21.07 -2.42 16.56
CA ARG A 15 22.24 -1.87 17.25
C ARG A 15 23.27 -1.36 16.22
N PRO A 16 23.87 -0.18 16.45
CA PRO A 16 24.96 0.30 15.61
C PRO A 16 26.07 -0.74 15.45
N GLY A 17 26.53 -0.95 14.23
CA GLY A 17 27.60 -1.90 13.91
C GLY A 17 27.17 -3.36 13.74
N THR A 18 25.89 -3.72 13.98
CA THR A 18 25.39 -5.09 13.77
C THR A 18 25.15 -5.38 12.28
N LEU A 19 24.65 -4.39 11.54
CA LEU A 19 24.46 -4.45 10.10
C LEU A 19 25.40 -3.46 9.44
N GLN A 20 26.18 -3.95 8.49
CA GLN A 20 27.09 -3.13 7.68
C GLN A 20 26.64 -3.21 6.22
N LEU A 21 25.83 -2.23 5.82
CA LEU A 21 25.41 -2.10 4.43
C LEU A 21 26.39 -1.20 3.69
N THR A 22 26.91 -1.67 2.56
CA THR A 22 27.79 -0.86 1.69
C THR A 22 27.01 0.22 0.95
N ALA A 23 25.70 0.02 0.75
CA ALA A 23 24.76 0.98 0.20
C ALA A 23 23.37 0.73 0.78
N LEU A 24 22.54 1.75 0.81
CA LEU A 24 21.13 1.59 1.18
C LEU A 24 20.38 0.83 0.08
N PRO A 25 19.64 -0.24 0.41
CA PRO A 25 18.85 -0.95 -0.57
C PRO A 25 17.70 -0.05 -1.08
N PRO A 26 17.21 -0.29 -2.32
CA PRO A 26 16.02 0.39 -2.82
C PRO A 26 14.79 0.06 -1.96
N LEU A 27 13.76 0.88 -2.08
CA LEU A 27 12.50 0.70 -1.35
C LEU A 27 11.46 -0.03 -2.18
N SER A 28 10.68 -0.86 -1.51
CA SER A 28 9.36 -1.29 -1.97
C SER A 28 8.31 -0.65 -1.06
N LEU A 29 7.34 0.01 -1.64
CA LEU A 29 6.26 0.68 -0.92
C LEU A 29 5.03 -0.20 -0.89
N TYR A 30 4.54 -0.51 0.32
CA TYR A 30 3.23 -1.13 0.53
C TYR A 30 2.22 -0.09 1.00
N ILE A 31 1.06 -0.03 0.33
CA ILE A 31 -0.05 0.85 0.69
C ILE A 31 -1.25 -0.01 1.04
N HIS A 32 -1.80 0.19 2.23
CA HIS A 32 -2.93 -0.58 2.73
C HIS A 32 -4.24 0.15 2.53
N LEU A 33 -5.18 -0.47 1.77
CA LEU A 33 -6.55 0.00 1.60
C LEU A 33 -7.51 -1.03 2.23
N PRO A 34 -8.16 -0.73 3.37
CA PRO A 34 -8.71 -1.75 4.25
C PRO A 34 -10.11 -2.27 3.88
N TRP A 35 -10.82 -1.65 2.95
CA TRP A 35 -12.23 -1.97 2.74
C TRP A 35 -12.48 -3.10 1.74
N CYS A 36 -13.47 -3.95 2.08
CA CYS A 36 -14.06 -4.98 1.23
C CYS A 36 -15.56 -4.74 1.07
N LEU A 37 -16.16 -5.25 -0.01
CA LEU A 37 -17.62 -5.34 -0.09
C LEU A 37 -18.15 -6.36 0.91
N LYS A 38 -17.45 -7.51 1.02
CA LYS A 38 -17.76 -8.57 1.96
C LYS A 38 -16.46 -9.19 2.46
N LYS A 39 -16.34 -9.33 3.78
CA LYS A 39 -15.19 -9.99 4.38
C LYS A 39 -15.32 -11.50 4.25
N CYS A 40 -14.29 -12.16 3.70
CA CYS A 40 -14.24 -13.61 3.58
C CYS A 40 -14.13 -14.26 4.96
N PRO A 41 -14.80 -15.41 5.22
CA PRO A 41 -14.78 -16.05 6.53
C PRO A 41 -13.39 -16.51 6.99
N TYR A 42 -12.47 -16.70 6.07
CA TYR A 42 -11.09 -17.15 6.32
C TYR A 42 -10.07 -15.99 6.34
N CYS A 43 -10.52 -14.73 6.17
CA CYS A 43 -9.63 -13.58 6.05
C CYS A 43 -9.19 -13.10 7.44
N ASP A 44 -7.87 -13.15 7.69
CA ASP A 44 -7.22 -12.66 8.90
C ASP A 44 -6.51 -11.29 8.70
N PHE A 45 -6.58 -10.75 7.48
CA PHE A 45 -6.03 -9.43 7.19
C PHE A 45 -6.77 -8.30 7.92
N ASN A 46 -6.10 -7.17 8.10
CA ASN A 46 -6.72 -5.94 8.56
C ASN A 46 -7.63 -5.36 7.47
N SER A 47 -8.78 -5.99 7.31
CA SER A 47 -9.79 -5.63 6.32
C SER A 47 -11.15 -5.50 6.98
N HIS A 48 -11.97 -4.56 6.48
CA HIS A 48 -13.26 -4.20 7.04
C HIS A 48 -14.31 -4.18 5.96
N GLU A 49 -15.48 -4.76 6.27
CA GLU A 49 -16.62 -4.72 5.37
C GLU A 49 -17.25 -3.35 5.40
N TRP A 50 -17.24 -2.65 4.26
CA TRP A 50 -17.79 -1.30 4.17
C TRP A 50 -19.29 -1.29 4.41
N SER A 51 -20.03 -2.21 3.79
CA SER A 51 -21.50 -2.30 3.91
C SER A 51 -22.00 -2.51 5.34
N ALA A 52 -21.19 -3.15 6.19
CA ALA A 52 -21.55 -3.43 7.58
C ALA A 52 -21.42 -2.21 8.51
N THR A 53 -20.65 -1.22 8.12
CA THR A 53 -20.31 -0.05 8.94
C THR A 53 -20.90 1.26 8.42
N ALA A 54 -21.32 1.29 7.16
CA ALA A 54 -21.85 2.48 6.51
C ALA A 54 -23.35 2.67 6.79
N ALA A 55 -23.75 3.92 6.98
CA ALA A 55 -25.16 4.29 6.94
C ALA A 55 -25.73 4.13 5.53
N PRO A 56 -27.04 3.89 5.36
CA PRO A 56 -27.64 3.80 4.04
C PRO A 56 -27.36 5.04 3.19
N GLY A 57 -26.74 4.84 2.03
CA GLY A 57 -26.38 5.92 1.11
C GLY A 57 -25.07 6.66 1.44
N GLU A 58 -24.33 6.25 2.47
CA GLU A 58 -23.04 6.81 2.79
C GLU A 58 -21.97 6.33 1.78
N ALA A 59 -21.21 7.29 1.23
CA ALA A 59 -20.09 6.98 0.34
C ALA A 59 -18.85 6.61 1.14
N MET A 60 -18.02 5.72 0.58
CA MET A 60 -16.73 5.35 1.16
C MET A 60 -15.85 6.60 1.35
N PRO A 61 -15.21 6.80 2.53
CA PRO A 61 -14.51 8.04 2.86
C PRO A 61 -13.12 8.09 2.23
N GLU A 62 -13.03 7.93 0.91
CA GLU A 62 -11.77 7.89 0.15
C GLU A 62 -10.89 9.10 0.43
N ALA A 63 -11.45 10.30 0.31
CA ALA A 63 -10.67 11.54 0.47
C ALA A 63 -10.04 11.65 1.85
N ARG A 64 -10.82 11.37 2.91
CA ARG A 64 -10.33 11.41 4.29
C ARG A 64 -9.23 10.37 4.54
N TYR A 65 -9.40 9.17 3.98
CA TYR A 65 -8.41 8.11 4.12
C TYR A 65 -7.11 8.45 3.38
N LEU A 66 -7.21 8.99 2.18
CA LEU A 66 -6.04 9.44 1.41
C LEU A 66 -5.30 10.61 2.10
N ASP A 67 -6.02 11.51 2.75
CA ASP A 67 -5.40 12.56 3.57
C ASP A 67 -4.59 11.98 4.74
N ALA A 68 -5.13 10.95 5.40
CA ALA A 68 -4.42 10.25 6.47
C ALA A 68 -3.19 9.49 5.96
N LEU A 69 -3.29 8.78 4.83
CA LEU A 69 -2.14 8.12 4.18
C LEU A 69 -1.05 9.11 3.79
N ARG A 70 -1.44 10.27 3.25
CA ARG A 70 -0.48 11.32 2.92
C ARG A 70 0.25 11.82 4.16
N ALA A 71 -0.46 12.07 5.25
CA ALA A 71 0.15 12.51 6.51
C ALA A 71 1.10 11.44 7.09
N ASP A 72 0.73 10.17 7.02
CA ASP A 72 1.58 9.05 7.45
C ASP A 72 2.85 8.93 6.59
N LEU A 73 2.72 9.06 5.27
CA LEU A 73 3.84 9.11 4.34
C LEU A 73 4.80 10.27 4.68
N GLU A 74 4.26 11.47 4.87
CA GLU A 74 5.06 12.66 5.22
C GLU A 74 5.81 12.48 6.55
N ALA A 75 5.17 11.88 7.55
CA ALA A 75 5.81 11.57 8.84
C ALA A 75 6.93 10.52 8.69
N SER A 76 6.83 9.63 7.71
CA SER A 76 7.79 8.55 7.47
C SER A 76 8.97 8.97 6.57
N LEU A 77 8.90 10.08 5.86
CA LEU A 77 9.95 10.53 4.92
C LEU A 77 11.35 10.60 5.54
N PRO A 78 11.55 11.08 6.78
CA PRO A 78 12.89 11.12 7.38
C PRO A 78 13.56 9.76 7.51
N LEU A 79 12.77 8.68 7.60
CA LEU A 79 13.27 7.30 7.75
C LEU A 79 13.77 6.70 6.43
N VAL A 80 13.32 7.25 5.30
CA VAL A 80 13.55 6.67 3.97
C VAL A 80 14.22 7.65 2.99
N TRP A 81 14.71 8.75 3.49
CA TRP A 81 15.25 9.85 2.71
C TRP A 81 16.28 9.42 1.66
N GLY A 82 16.11 9.89 0.43
CA GLY A 82 17.06 9.67 -0.67
C GLY A 82 17.08 8.25 -1.25
N ARG A 83 16.21 7.35 -0.79
CA ARG A 83 16.16 5.98 -1.31
C ARG A 83 15.15 5.87 -2.45
N PRO A 84 15.55 5.31 -3.62
CA PRO A 84 14.63 5.12 -4.74
C PRO A 84 13.57 4.04 -4.42
N VAL A 85 12.35 4.25 -4.92
CA VAL A 85 11.26 3.28 -4.83
C VAL A 85 11.17 2.51 -6.14
N VAL A 86 11.39 1.20 -6.09
CA VAL A 86 11.41 0.30 -7.26
C VAL A 86 10.08 -0.40 -7.50
N SER A 87 9.22 -0.45 -6.50
CA SER A 87 7.89 -1.05 -6.62
C SER A 87 6.90 -0.45 -5.63
N VAL A 88 5.63 -0.43 -6.03
CA VAL A 88 4.49 -0.08 -5.17
C VAL A 88 3.48 -1.21 -5.22
N PHE A 89 3.03 -1.66 -4.06
CA PHE A 89 1.97 -2.64 -3.93
C PHE A 89 0.81 -2.05 -3.14
N ILE A 90 -0.35 -1.95 -3.78
CA ILE A 90 -1.60 -1.46 -3.18
C ILE A 90 -2.47 -2.66 -2.87
N GLY A 91 -2.55 -3.01 -1.59
CA GLY A 91 -3.21 -4.21 -1.11
C GLY A 91 -4.08 -3.97 0.13
N GLY A 92 -4.54 -5.04 0.75
CA GLY A 92 -5.28 -5.01 2.00
C GLY A 92 -6.62 -5.71 1.95
N GLY A 93 -7.71 -4.97 1.86
CA GLY A 93 -9.06 -5.50 1.63
C GLY A 93 -9.30 -5.76 0.15
N THR A 94 -9.97 -4.85 -0.52
CA THR A 94 -10.18 -4.86 -1.97
C THR A 94 -9.85 -3.47 -2.53
N PRO A 95 -8.58 -3.20 -2.81
CA PRO A 95 -8.14 -1.88 -3.30
C PRO A 95 -8.87 -1.38 -4.54
N SER A 96 -9.31 -2.28 -5.42
CA SER A 96 -10.09 -1.94 -6.61
C SER A 96 -11.50 -1.38 -6.32
N LEU A 97 -11.94 -1.34 -5.06
CA LEU A 97 -13.16 -0.61 -4.65
C LEU A 97 -12.98 0.90 -4.66
N PHE A 98 -11.75 1.38 -4.47
CA PHE A 98 -11.46 2.81 -4.58
C PHE A 98 -11.71 3.29 -6.00
N SER A 99 -12.17 4.54 -6.12
CA SER A 99 -12.35 5.14 -7.45
C SER A 99 -11.02 5.29 -8.17
N PRO A 100 -11.00 5.26 -9.52
CA PRO A 100 -9.80 5.54 -10.29
C PRO A 100 -9.19 6.90 -9.97
N GLU A 101 -10.01 7.90 -9.69
CA GLU A 101 -9.61 9.24 -9.29
C GLU A 101 -8.89 9.22 -7.92
N ALA A 102 -9.36 8.39 -6.99
CA ALA A 102 -8.69 8.20 -5.70
C ALA A 102 -7.33 7.53 -5.85
N ILE A 103 -7.22 6.52 -6.72
CA ILE A 103 -5.94 5.85 -7.01
C ILE A 103 -4.98 6.81 -7.74
N ASP A 104 -5.45 7.60 -8.68
CA ASP A 104 -4.64 8.62 -9.35
C ASP A 104 -4.08 9.63 -8.34
N ARG A 105 -4.93 10.17 -7.46
CA ARG A 105 -4.52 11.06 -6.38
C ARG A 105 -3.48 10.42 -5.46
N LEU A 106 -3.71 9.16 -5.04
CA LEU A 106 -2.79 8.41 -4.19
C LEU A 106 -1.41 8.29 -4.83
N LEU A 107 -1.35 7.90 -6.10
CA LEU A 107 -0.10 7.76 -6.83
C LEU A 107 0.58 9.12 -7.10
N ALA A 108 -0.18 10.17 -7.30
CA ALA A 108 0.34 11.54 -7.40
C ALA A 108 0.97 11.99 -6.07
N ASP A 109 0.34 11.71 -4.94
CA ASP A 109 0.87 11.99 -3.60
C ASP A 109 2.19 11.24 -3.33
N VAL A 110 2.28 9.97 -3.76
CA VAL A 110 3.51 9.17 -3.67
C VAL A 110 4.63 9.76 -4.53
N ARG A 111 4.35 10.04 -5.81
CA ARG A 111 5.34 10.61 -6.75
C ARG A 111 5.86 11.98 -6.33
N ALA A 112 5.02 12.78 -5.69
CA ALA A 112 5.40 14.09 -5.20
C ALA A 112 6.40 14.06 -4.03
N ARG A 113 6.49 12.92 -3.31
CA ARG A 113 7.25 12.79 -2.06
C ARG A 113 8.39 11.79 -2.10
N LEU A 114 8.29 10.78 -2.94
CA LEU A 114 9.27 9.71 -3.06
C LEU A 114 9.88 9.66 -4.47
N PRO A 115 11.18 9.37 -4.59
CA PRO A 115 11.83 9.18 -5.89
C PRO A 115 11.43 7.80 -6.47
N LEU A 116 10.29 7.77 -7.15
CA LEU A 116 9.80 6.57 -7.82
C LEU A 116 10.59 6.34 -9.10
N GLU A 117 11.15 5.14 -9.27
CA GLU A 117 11.87 4.78 -10.49
C GLU A 117 10.93 4.81 -11.71
N PRO A 118 11.41 5.22 -12.90
CA PRO A 118 10.56 5.31 -14.09
C PRO A 118 9.91 3.99 -14.52
N ASP A 119 10.56 2.87 -14.23
CA ASP A 119 10.11 1.50 -14.51
C ASP A 119 9.55 0.77 -13.28
N ALA A 120 9.28 1.50 -12.19
CA ALA A 120 8.71 0.92 -10.99
C ALA A 120 7.40 0.18 -11.28
N GLU A 121 7.31 -1.07 -10.82
CA GLU A 121 6.07 -1.83 -10.88
C GLU A 121 5.07 -1.27 -9.87
N ILE A 122 3.85 -0.95 -10.33
CA ILE A 122 2.76 -0.50 -9.49
C ILE A 122 1.64 -1.53 -9.58
N THR A 123 1.51 -2.35 -8.53
CA THR A 123 0.52 -3.42 -8.44
C THR A 123 -0.69 -2.96 -7.64
N LEU A 124 -1.88 -3.24 -8.16
CA LEU A 124 -3.16 -3.07 -7.47
C LEU A 124 -3.84 -4.43 -7.30
N GLU A 125 -4.23 -4.77 -6.06
CA GLU A 125 -5.09 -5.92 -5.81
C GLU A 125 -6.51 -5.64 -6.25
N ALA A 126 -7.11 -6.62 -6.92
CA ALA A 126 -8.46 -6.58 -7.43
C ALA A 126 -9.20 -7.89 -7.18
N ASN A 127 -10.49 -7.78 -6.88
CA ASN A 127 -11.38 -8.93 -6.77
C ASN A 127 -12.18 -9.07 -8.08
N PRO A 128 -12.32 -10.29 -8.65
CA PRO A 128 -13.06 -10.51 -9.90
C PRO A 128 -14.48 -9.96 -9.93
N GLY A 129 -15.15 -9.87 -8.78
CA GLY A 129 -16.51 -9.32 -8.67
C GLY A 129 -16.63 -7.80 -8.76
N THR A 130 -15.51 -7.08 -8.78
CA THR A 130 -15.48 -5.60 -8.82
C THR A 130 -15.05 -5.07 -10.18
N PHE A 131 -15.07 -5.92 -11.20
CA PHE A 131 -14.49 -5.66 -12.50
C PHE A 131 -15.43 -5.01 -13.49
N GLU A 132 -15.00 -3.88 -14.00
CA GLU A 132 -15.46 -3.32 -15.28
C GLU A 132 -14.23 -2.97 -16.12
N ARG A 133 -14.26 -3.33 -17.43
CA ARG A 133 -13.15 -3.06 -18.38
C ARG A 133 -12.70 -1.59 -18.33
N ASP A 134 -13.65 -0.67 -18.26
CA ASP A 134 -13.37 0.77 -18.26
C ASP A 134 -12.68 1.21 -16.99
N ARG A 135 -13.00 0.56 -15.85
CA ARG A 135 -12.34 0.81 -14.56
C ARG A 135 -10.86 0.40 -14.60
N PHE A 136 -10.53 -0.71 -15.23
CA PHE A 136 -9.12 -1.10 -15.42
C PHE A 136 -8.34 -0.17 -16.30
N ARG A 137 -8.96 0.30 -17.37
CA ARG A 137 -8.35 1.31 -18.23
C ARG A 137 -8.02 2.55 -17.40
N ALA A 138 -8.96 3.03 -16.59
CA ALA A 138 -8.76 4.18 -15.73
C ALA A 138 -7.66 3.94 -14.67
N PHE A 139 -7.57 2.76 -14.07
CA PHE A 139 -6.44 2.41 -13.19
C PHE A 139 -5.11 2.40 -13.94
N ARG A 140 -5.10 1.90 -15.17
CA ARG A 140 -3.90 1.95 -16.03
C ARG A 140 -3.47 3.38 -16.32
N GLU A 141 -4.42 4.25 -16.65
CA GLU A 141 -4.18 5.69 -16.89
C GLU A 141 -3.68 6.39 -15.63
N ALA A 142 -4.16 6.03 -14.44
CA ALA A 142 -3.65 6.52 -13.16
C ALA A 142 -2.19 6.08 -12.87
N GLY A 143 -1.71 5.04 -13.56
CA GLY A 143 -0.33 4.57 -13.47
C GLY A 143 -0.14 3.18 -12.89
N VAL A 144 -1.22 2.42 -12.66
CA VAL A 144 -1.13 1.00 -12.30
C VAL A 144 -0.57 0.21 -13.47
N THR A 145 0.48 -0.60 -13.22
CA THR A 145 1.17 -1.37 -14.26
C THR A 145 0.84 -2.87 -14.20
N ARG A 146 0.35 -3.34 -13.05
CA ARG A 146 0.04 -4.75 -12.80
C ARG A 146 -1.22 -4.87 -11.94
N LEU A 147 -2.01 -5.91 -12.22
CA LEU A 147 -3.14 -6.30 -11.36
C LEU A 147 -2.82 -7.63 -10.68
N SER A 148 -3.11 -7.72 -9.38
CA SER A 148 -3.15 -8.96 -8.63
C SER A 148 -4.62 -9.34 -8.42
N VAL A 149 -5.06 -10.40 -9.08
CA VAL A 149 -6.46 -10.81 -9.11
C VAL A 149 -6.62 -12.07 -8.28
N GLY A 150 -7.45 -12.00 -7.26
CA GLY A 150 -7.69 -13.09 -6.33
C GLY A 150 -9.15 -13.44 -6.15
#